data_c9b156e7f87dd18f1ff583106626bbe5
#
_entry.id   c9b156e7f87dd18f1ff583106626bbe5
#
_cell.length_a   1.000
_cell.length_b   1.000
_cell.length_c   1.000
_cell.angle_alpha   90.00
_cell.angle_beta   90.00
_cell.angle_gamma   90.00
#
_symmetry.space_group_name_H-M   'P 1'
#
loop_
_entity.id
_entity.type
_entity.pdbx_description
1 polymer ?
#
loop_
_entity_poly.entity_id
_entity_poly.type
_entity_poly.pdbx_seq_one_letter_code
_entity_poly.pdbx_strand_id
1 'polypeptide(L)'
;MTAPSPTRYQLHVAADAGQLARRCAEHVATSIDLALDQRERAQIALSGGSTPAASYRLLNREHLPWNRVDVVLGDERWVPASDPASNARLLSETLLAADGPGAAARFHPVPTELDTPQASVEAFEQVVRRLCPGDPPVFDVMLLGLGDDGHTASLFPGTPAVHATDRAVTIGAGKGLERITLTAPVLSAARQVIVLVSGAGKRQALQRLLDPSESPERTPARLVQPRTPVLVLADAAAAEGLAAPG
;
A
#
# COMPACT_ATOMS: atom_id res chain seq x y z
N MET A 1 14.19 12.85 32.30
CA MET A 1 13.02 13.06 31.44
C MET A 1 13.25 12.23 30.17
N THR A 2 12.59 11.08 30.04
CA THR A 2 12.61 10.26 28.84
C THR A 2 11.87 11.01 27.75
N ALA A 3 12.51 11.20 26.59
CA ALA A 3 11.83 11.75 25.42
C ALA A 3 10.57 10.91 25.13
N PRO A 4 9.43 11.53 24.75
CA PRO A 4 8.26 10.77 24.39
C PRO A 4 8.63 9.83 23.23
N SER A 5 8.24 8.55 23.36
CA SER A 5 8.42 7.59 22.27
C SER A 5 7.78 8.16 21.01
N PRO A 6 8.46 8.11 19.85
CA PRO A 6 7.89 8.63 18.63
C PRO A 6 6.52 7.97 18.38
N THR A 7 5.51 8.79 18.11
CA THR A 7 4.16 8.29 17.79
C THR A 7 4.24 7.37 16.57
N ARG A 8 3.71 6.16 16.69
CA ARG A 8 3.72 5.14 15.63
C ARG A 8 3.08 5.63 14.33
N TYR A 9 2.11 6.52 14.44
CA TYR A 9 1.35 7.06 13.32
C TYR A 9 1.47 8.58 13.30
N GLN A 10 1.70 9.14 12.11
CA GLN A 10 1.62 10.57 11.83
C GLN A 10 0.39 10.83 10.97
N LEU A 11 -0.66 11.39 11.59
CA LEU A 11 -1.92 11.69 10.91
C LEU A 11 -1.87 13.08 10.26
N HIS A 12 -2.10 13.12 8.95
CA HIS A 12 -2.31 14.34 8.19
C HIS A 12 -3.70 14.36 7.61
N VAL A 13 -4.49 15.35 7.97
CA VAL A 13 -5.88 15.51 7.51
C VAL A 13 -5.92 16.49 6.34
N ALA A 14 -6.49 16.07 5.23
CA ALA A 14 -6.82 16.88 4.07
C ALA A 14 -8.26 17.36 4.16
N ALA A 15 -8.55 18.55 3.62
CA ALA A 15 -9.90 19.13 3.66
C ALA A 15 -10.92 18.26 2.90
N ASP A 16 -10.49 17.62 1.82
CA ASP A 16 -11.34 16.81 0.95
C ASP A 16 -10.53 15.72 0.23
N ALA A 17 -11.23 14.85 -0.51
CA ALA A 17 -10.62 13.76 -1.26
C ALA A 17 -9.66 14.24 -2.38
N GLY A 18 -9.92 15.41 -2.97
CA GLY A 18 -9.07 15.99 -4.01
C GLY A 18 -7.73 16.47 -3.43
N GLN A 19 -7.76 17.16 -2.28
CA GLN A 19 -6.54 17.55 -1.57
C GLN A 19 -5.78 16.30 -1.05
N LEU A 20 -6.51 15.30 -0.56
CA LEU A 20 -5.93 14.01 -0.15
C LEU A 20 -5.16 13.35 -1.29
N ALA A 21 -5.76 13.29 -2.49
CA ALA A 21 -5.13 12.71 -3.67
C ALA A 21 -3.85 13.45 -4.06
N ARG A 22 -3.85 14.79 -4.03
CA ARG A 22 -2.66 15.61 -4.32
C ARG A 22 -1.54 15.33 -3.32
N ARG A 23 -1.83 15.39 -2.01
CA ARG A 23 -0.84 15.11 -0.96
C ARG A 23 -0.26 13.72 -1.07
N CYS A 24 -1.10 12.73 -1.37
CA CYS A 24 -0.62 11.35 -1.57
C CYS A 24 0.34 11.27 -2.76
N ALA A 25 0.02 11.85 -3.91
CA ALA A 25 0.89 11.89 -5.07
C ALA A 25 2.23 12.59 -4.76
N GLU A 26 2.19 13.74 -4.10
CA GLU A 26 3.38 14.51 -3.67
C GLU A 26 4.29 13.69 -2.73
N HIS A 27 3.72 13.02 -1.71
CA HIS A 27 4.50 12.18 -0.79
C HIS A 27 5.14 11.00 -1.49
N VAL A 28 4.41 10.31 -2.39
CA VAL A 28 4.95 9.19 -3.16
C VAL A 28 6.06 9.68 -4.09
N ALA A 29 5.85 10.77 -4.82
CA ALA A 29 6.84 11.36 -5.72
C ALA A 29 8.13 11.76 -4.97
N THR A 30 7.99 12.48 -3.85
CA THR A 30 9.13 12.86 -3.00
C THR A 30 9.90 11.62 -2.49
N SER A 31 9.19 10.57 -2.10
CA SER A 31 9.83 9.35 -1.61
C SER A 31 10.57 8.59 -2.73
N ILE A 32 10.06 8.64 -3.96
CA ILE A 32 10.74 8.10 -5.14
C ILE A 32 12.02 8.89 -5.42
N ASP A 33 11.97 10.22 -5.43
CA ASP A 33 13.14 11.07 -5.63
C ASP A 33 14.22 10.79 -4.59
N LEU A 34 13.87 10.78 -3.30
CA LEU A 34 14.79 10.46 -2.22
C LEU A 34 15.41 9.05 -2.35
N ALA A 35 14.65 8.09 -2.86
CA ALA A 35 15.16 6.75 -3.14
C ALA A 35 16.17 6.78 -4.30
N LEU A 36 15.88 7.51 -5.37
CA LEU A 36 16.72 7.60 -6.57
C LEU A 36 17.99 8.42 -6.35
N ASP A 37 18.02 9.31 -5.37
CA ASP A 37 19.24 10.01 -4.92
C ASP A 37 20.23 9.06 -4.24
N GLN A 38 19.75 7.98 -3.64
CA GLN A 38 20.56 7.03 -2.86
C GLN A 38 20.81 5.70 -3.60
N ARG A 39 19.98 5.36 -4.58
CA ARG A 39 19.97 4.07 -5.28
C ARG A 39 19.72 4.24 -6.76
N GLU A 40 20.22 3.28 -7.53
CA GLU A 40 20.05 3.28 -8.99
C GLU A 40 18.56 3.19 -9.37
N ARG A 41 17.76 2.48 -8.59
CA ARG A 41 16.34 2.25 -8.83
C ARG A 41 15.53 2.40 -7.55
N ALA A 42 14.30 2.86 -7.68
CA ALA A 42 13.31 2.88 -6.61
C ALA A 42 12.31 1.72 -6.77
N GLN A 43 12.01 1.03 -5.68
CA GLN A 43 11.02 -0.05 -5.63
C GLN A 43 9.81 0.41 -4.83
N ILE A 44 8.64 0.45 -5.48
CA ILE A 44 7.41 0.88 -4.83
C ILE A 44 6.32 -0.20 -4.91
N ALA A 45 5.56 -0.34 -3.84
CA ALA A 45 4.40 -1.21 -3.81
C ALA A 45 3.13 -0.39 -3.59
N LEU A 46 2.14 -0.61 -4.45
CA LEU A 46 0.92 0.19 -4.53
C LEU A 46 -0.32 -0.65 -4.24
N SER A 47 -1.36 -0.03 -3.71
CA SER A 47 -2.65 -0.66 -3.44
C SER A 47 -3.66 -0.41 -4.55
N GLY A 48 -4.66 -1.26 -4.64
CA GLY A 48 -5.86 -1.01 -5.42
C GLY A 48 -6.88 -0.13 -4.73
N GLY A 49 -7.97 0.14 -5.43
CA GLY A 49 -9.12 0.87 -4.89
C GLY A 49 -9.34 2.25 -5.52
N SER A 50 -10.54 2.79 -5.32
CA SER A 50 -10.94 4.09 -5.90
C SER A 50 -10.21 5.27 -5.29
N THR A 51 -9.89 5.21 -3.99
CA THR A 51 -9.18 6.29 -3.28
C THR A 51 -7.79 6.54 -3.88
N PRO A 52 -6.89 5.53 -4.01
CA PRO A 52 -5.57 5.76 -4.58
C PRO A 52 -5.60 6.03 -6.10
N ALA A 53 -6.64 5.61 -6.83
CA ALA A 53 -6.74 5.85 -8.27
C ALA A 53 -6.63 7.34 -8.65
N ALA A 54 -7.22 8.24 -7.85
CA ALA A 54 -7.11 9.68 -8.05
C ALA A 54 -5.66 10.17 -7.85
N SER A 55 -4.96 9.65 -6.84
CA SER A 55 -3.55 9.95 -6.60
C SER A 55 -2.67 9.43 -7.73
N TYR A 56 -2.96 8.26 -8.28
CA TYR A 56 -2.19 7.67 -9.39
C TYR A 56 -2.29 8.47 -10.67
N ARG A 57 -3.46 9.05 -10.99
CA ARG A 57 -3.60 9.95 -12.16
C ARG A 57 -2.77 11.22 -12.02
N LEU A 58 -2.64 11.75 -10.80
CA LEU A 58 -1.78 12.89 -10.50
C LEU A 58 -0.30 12.48 -10.56
N LEU A 59 0.04 11.37 -9.92
CA LEU A 59 1.40 10.84 -9.90
C LEU A 59 1.92 10.49 -11.31
N ASN A 60 1.03 10.02 -12.21
CA ASN A 60 1.38 9.79 -13.62
C ASN A 60 1.94 11.06 -14.30
N ARG A 61 1.53 12.25 -13.85
CA ARG A 61 1.93 13.55 -14.42
C ARG A 61 3.24 14.10 -13.84
N GLU A 62 3.74 13.50 -12.76
CA GLU A 62 4.98 13.95 -12.11
C GLU A 62 6.21 13.66 -12.99
N HIS A 63 7.13 14.62 -13.04
CA HIS A 63 8.37 14.53 -13.82
C HIS A 63 9.46 13.81 -13.03
N LEU A 64 9.35 12.49 -12.95
CA LEU A 64 10.29 11.60 -12.30
C LEU A 64 11.06 10.77 -13.36
N PRO A 65 12.23 10.24 -13.04
CA PRO A 65 12.92 9.26 -13.91
C PRO A 65 12.24 7.88 -13.84
N TRP A 66 11.02 7.81 -14.35
CA TRP A 66 10.13 6.66 -14.26
C TRP A 66 10.73 5.35 -14.78
N ASN A 67 11.60 5.39 -15.77
CA ASN A 67 12.34 4.22 -16.26
C ASN A 67 13.28 3.60 -15.21
N ARG A 68 13.50 4.29 -14.07
CA ARG A 68 14.24 3.81 -12.90
C ARG A 68 13.32 3.38 -11.75
N VAL A 69 12.00 3.38 -11.94
CA VAL A 69 11.02 2.99 -10.92
C VAL A 69 10.45 1.61 -11.24
N ASP A 70 10.60 0.69 -10.30
CA ASP A 70 9.94 -0.62 -10.32
C ASP A 70 8.67 -0.57 -9.48
N VAL A 71 7.54 -0.93 -10.08
CA VAL A 71 6.21 -0.90 -9.46
C VAL A 71 5.71 -2.31 -9.30
N VAL A 72 5.25 -2.65 -8.09
CA VAL A 72 4.48 -3.86 -7.80
C VAL A 72 3.15 -3.51 -7.13
N LEU A 73 2.28 -4.49 -6.99
CA LEU A 73 1.08 -4.40 -6.17
C LEU A 73 1.34 -4.98 -4.76
N GLY A 74 0.83 -4.32 -3.73
CA GLY A 74 0.85 -4.82 -2.36
C GLY A 74 -0.07 -6.02 -2.17
N ASP A 75 -1.16 -6.05 -2.95
CA ASP A 75 -2.05 -7.18 -3.12
C ASP A 75 -2.76 -7.14 -4.48
N GLU A 76 -3.18 -8.30 -4.96
CA GLU A 76 -3.99 -8.42 -6.18
C GLU A 76 -5.10 -9.44 -5.98
N ARG A 77 -6.23 -9.22 -6.63
CA ARG A 77 -7.30 -10.20 -6.74
C ARG A 77 -6.88 -11.25 -7.76
N TRP A 78 -7.03 -12.51 -7.39
CA TRP A 78 -6.68 -13.61 -8.30
C TRP A 78 -7.78 -13.79 -9.36
N VAL A 79 -7.78 -12.86 -10.30
CA VAL A 79 -8.69 -12.75 -11.46
C VAL A 79 -7.86 -12.34 -12.68
N PRO A 80 -8.37 -12.54 -13.90
CA PRO A 80 -7.69 -12.05 -15.11
C PRO A 80 -7.39 -10.56 -15.04
N ALA A 81 -6.27 -10.10 -15.57
CA ALA A 81 -5.87 -8.70 -15.58
C ALA A 81 -6.86 -7.76 -16.30
N SER A 82 -7.77 -8.31 -17.15
CA SER A 82 -8.85 -7.57 -17.80
C SER A 82 -10.10 -7.40 -16.93
N ASP A 83 -10.19 -8.12 -15.81
CA ASP A 83 -11.35 -8.06 -14.90
C ASP A 83 -11.46 -6.67 -14.24
N PRO A 84 -12.66 -6.10 -14.10
CA PRO A 84 -12.88 -4.84 -13.40
C PRO A 84 -12.39 -4.84 -11.95
N ALA A 85 -12.28 -6.00 -11.31
CA ALA A 85 -11.74 -6.14 -9.97
C ALA A 85 -10.21 -6.16 -9.91
N SER A 86 -9.49 -6.24 -11.04
CA SER A 86 -8.03 -6.29 -11.07
C SER A 86 -7.39 -4.95 -10.66
N ASN A 87 -6.42 -5.01 -9.74
CA ASN A 87 -5.60 -3.86 -9.38
C ASN A 87 -4.58 -3.53 -10.48
N ALA A 88 -4.09 -4.53 -11.22
CA ALA A 88 -3.21 -4.32 -12.37
C ALA A 88 -3.93 -3.52 -13.46
N ARG A 89 -5.20 -3.81 -13.72
CA ARG A 89 -6.03 -2.99 -14.61
C ARG A 89 -6.13 -1.56 -14.14
N LEU A 90 -6.42 -1.35 -12.85
CA LEU A 90 -6.50 -0.01 -12.28
C LEU A 90 -5.21 0.77 -12.47
N LEU A 91 -4.03 0.16 -12.23
CA LEU A 91 -2.75 0.82 -12.46
C LEU A 91 -2.54 1.15 -13.94
N SER A 92 -2.88 0.25 -14.85
CA SER A 92 -2.76 0.48 -16.30
C SER A 92 -3.64 1.64 -16.78
N GLU A 93 -4.80 1.84 -16.17
CA GLU A 93 -5.75 2.93 -16.48
C GLU A 93 -5.44 4.25 -15.74
N THR A 94 -4.41 4.26 -14.88
CA THR A 94 -4.08 5.43 -14.03
C THR A 94 -2.61 5.78 -14.08
N LEU A 95 -1.77 5.23 -13.17
CA LEU A 95 -0.34 5.53 -13.09
C LEU A 95 0.42 5.20 -14.38
N LEU A 96 0.07 4.09 -15.01
CA LEU A 96 0.74 3.56 -16.20
C LEU A 96 0.02 3.94 -17.50
N ALA A 97 -0.97 4.83 -17.43
CA ALA A 97 -1.68 5.30 -18.61
C ALA A 97 -0.72 6.03 -19.57
N ALA A 98 -0.85 5.72 -20.86
CA ALA A 98 0.10 6.16 -21.89
C ALA A 98 0.13 7.68 -22.14
N ASP A 99 -0.78 8.42 -21.54
CA ASP A 99 -0.92 9.87 -21.68
C ASP A 99 -0.04 10.68 -20.70
N GLY A 100 0.80 10.02 -19.91
CA GLY A 100 1.72 10.67 -18.97
C GLY A 100 3.05 9.94 -18.80
N PRO A 101 4.04 10.61 -18.18
CA PRO A 101 5.39 10.07 -18.00
C PRO A 101 5.45 8.82 -17.10
N GLY A 102 4.47 8.62 -16.21
CA GLY A 102 4.38 7.42 -15.36
C GLY A 102 4.31 6.11 -16.15
N ALA A 103 3.87 6.16 -17.42
CA ALA A 103 3.86 5.01 -18.33
C ALA A 103 5.26 4.38 -18.55
N ALA A 104 6.35 5.12 -18.28
CA ALA A 104 7.71 4.63 -18.41
C ALA A 104 8.18 3.80 -17.20
N ALA A 105 7.39 3.69 -16.12
CA ALA A 105 7.70 2.85 -14.97
C ALA A 105 7.68 1.36 -15.36
N ARG A 106 8.52 0.57 -14.69
CA ARG A 106 8.58 -0.88 -14.91
C ARG A 106 7.57 -1.57 -13.99
N PHE A 107 6.45 -1.96 -14.52
CA PHE A 107 5.43 -2.68 -13.77
C PHE A 107 5.70 -4.19 -13.77
N HIS A 108 5.62 -4.79 -12.59
CA HIS A 108 5.77 -6.23 -12.35
C HIS A 108 4.46 -6.75 -11.75
N PRO A 109 3.49 -7.17 -12.59
CA PRO A 109 2.18 -7.63 -12.12
C PRO A 109 2.28 -8.94 -11.35
N VAL A 110 1.29 -9.21 -10.51
CA VAL A 110 1.05 -10.54 -9.96
C VAL A 110 0.58 -11.44 -11.11
N PRO A 111 1.20 -12.62 -11.32
CA PRO A 111 0.84 -13.53 -12.43
C PRO A 111 -0.46 -14.29 -12.10
N THR A 112 -1.60 -13.66 -12.30
CA THR A 112 -2.93 -14.22 -11.98
C THR A 112 -3.48 -15.17 -13.04
N GLU A 113 -2.76 -15.38 -14.12
CA GLU A 113 -3.06 -16.31 -15.21
C GLU A 113 -2.55 -17.74 -14.99
N LEU A 114 -1.81 -17.98 -13.91
CA LEU A 114 -1.31 -19.31 -13.56
C LEU A 114 -2.44 -20.22 -13.06
N ASP A 115 -2.24 -21.54 -13.13
CA ASP A 115 -3.26 -22.54 -12.86
C ASP A 115 -3.79 -22.52 -11.41
N THR A 116 -2.98 -22.03 -10.46
CA THR A 116 -3.36 -22.00 -9.04
C THR A 116 -2.87 -20.73 -8.35
N PRO A 117 -3.59 -20.23 -7.32
CA PRO A 117 -3.10 -19.13 -6.50
C PRO A 117 -1.73 -19.40 -5.87
N GLN A 118 -1.43 -20.66 -5.53
CA GLN A 118 -0.15 -21.04 -4.97
C GLN A 118 0.99 -20.84 -5.98
N ALA A 119 0.81 -21.24 -7.24
CA ALA A 119 1.79 -20.98 -8.29
C ALA A 119 2.04 -19.47 -8.48
N SER A 120 0.98 -18.66 -8.41
CA SER A 120 1.07 -17.19 -8.46
C SER A 120 1.86 -16.63 -7.27
N VAL A 121 1.64 -17.14 -6.05
CA VAL A 121 2.43 -16.77 -4.85
C VAL A 121 3.92 -17.04 -5.08
N GLU A 122 4.28 -18.25 -5.51
CA GLU A 122 5.67 -18.66 -5.70
C GLU A 122 6.36 -17.82 -6.78
N ALA A 123 5.69 -17.61 -7.90
CA ALA A 123 6.23 -16.80 -9.00
C ALA A 123 6.38 -15.32 -8.59
N PHE A 124 5.38 -14.75 -7.92
CA PHE A 124 5.44 -13.36 -7.50
C PHE A 124 6.46 -13.14 -6.37
N GLU A 125 6.62 -14.10 -5.44
CA GLU A 125 7.65 -14.02 -4.40
C GLU A 125 9.07 -13.97 -5.00
N GLN A 126 9.33 -14.75 -6.06
CA GLN A 126 10.60 -14.68 -6.79
C GLN A 126 10.84 -13.28 -7.40
N VAL A 127 9.80 -12.67 -7.96
CA VAL A 127 9.88 -11.29 -8.48
C VAL A 127 10.22 -10.32 -7.36
N VAL A 128 9.48 -10.35 -6.25
CA VAL A 128 9.67 -9.46 -5.11
C VAL A 128 11.09 -9.58 -4.53
N ARG A 129 11.57 -10.80 -4.30
CA ARG A 129 12.94 -11.07 -3.78
C ARG A 129 14.03 -10.62 -4.73
N ARG A 130 13.81 -10.71 -6.05
CA ARG A 130 14.78 -10.21 -7.05
C ARG A 130 14.84 -8.69 -7.11
N LEU A 131 13.69 -8.00 -6.94
CA LEU A 131 13.61 -6.54 -7.00
C LEU A 131 14.11 -5.87 -5.72
N CYS A 132 13.79 -6.44 -4.58
CA CYS A 132 13.98 -5.81 -3.27
C CYS A 132 15.01 -6.60 -2.46
N PRO A 133 16.19 -6.01 -2.18
CA PRO A 133 17.18 -6.64 -1.31
C PRO A 133 16.67 -6.68 0.13
N GLY A 134 17.13 -7.69 0.87
CA GLY A 134 16.81 -7.87 2.31
C GLY A 134 15.92 -9.09 2.56
N ASP A 135 15.88 -9.49 3.82
CA ASP A 135 14.99 -10.53 4.32
C ASP A 135 14.37 -10.04 5.65
N PRO A 136 13.11 -9.62 5.62
CA PRO A 136 12.21 -9.55 4.47
C PRO A 136 12.62 -8.52 3.38
N PRO A 137 12.10 -8.66 2.14
CA PRO A 137 12.32 -7.70 1.05
C PRO A 137 11.94 -6.26 1.44
N VAL A 138 12.78 -5.27 1.09
CA VAL A 138 12.62 -3.88 1.52
C VAL A 138 12.25 -2.99 0.33
N PHE A 139 11.02 -2.47 0.35
CA PHE A 139 10.55 -1.45 -0.58
C PHE A 139 10.91 -0.04 -0.11
N ASP A 140 11.07 0.90 -1.05
CA ASP A 140 11.29 2.31 -0.72
C ASP A 140 10.00 2.97 -0.27
N VAL A 141 8.89 2.70 -0.97
CA VAL A 141 7.55 3.21 -0.64
C VAL A 141 6.53 2.08 -0.67
N MET A 142 5.70 2.05 0.35
CA MET A 142 4.54 1.19 0.45
C MET A 142 3.28 2.04 0.63
N LEU A 143 2.42 2.08 -0.39
CA LEU A 143 1.12 2.76 -0.30
C LEU A 143 0.03 1.73 -0.03
N LEU A 144 -0.65 1.87 1.10
CA LEU A 144 -1.67 0.96 1.60
C LEU A 144 -3.02 1.67 1.73
N GLY A 145 -4.10 0.93 1.52
CA GLY A 145 -5.44 1.32 1.90
C GLY A 145 -5.80 0.81 3.30
N LEU A 146 -6.91 1.33 3.85
CA LEU A 146 -7.53 0.83 5.07
C LEU A 146 -8.95 0.34 4.77
N GLY A 147 -9.22 -0.94 5.03
CA GLY A 147 -10.56 -1.50 4.94
C GLY A 147 -11.47 -0.99 6.06
N ASP A 148 -12.77 -1.01 5.85
CA ASP A 148 -13.79 -0.69 6.87
C ASP A 148 -13.77 -1.67 8.05
N ASP A 149 -13.36 -2.91 7.81
CA ASP A 149 -13.10 -3.96 8.81
C ASP A 149 -11.70 -3.88 9.46
N GLY A 150 -10.83 -2.94 9.01
CA GLY A 150 -9.47 -2.77 9.52
C GLY A 150 -8.39 -3.56 8.77
N HIS A 151 -8.74 -4.25 7.66
CA HIS A 151 -7.73 -4.90 6.82
C HIS A 151 -6.85 -3.88 6.09
N THR A 152 -5.65 -4.31 5.71
CA THR A 152 -4.78 -3.63 4.74
C THR A 152 -4.17 -4.66 3.80
N ALA A 153 -3.81 -4.25 2.57
CA ALA A 153 -3.51 -5.20 1.49
C ALA A 153 -4.61 -6.28 1.45
N SER A 154 -4.26 -7.58 1.51
CA SER A 154 -5.24 -8.64 1.70
C SER A 154 -5.07 -9.42 3.02
N LEU A 155 -4.65 -8.71 4.07
CA LEU A 155 -4.60 -9.20 5.44
C LEU A 155 -5.94 -8.91 6.12
N PHE A 156 -6.91 -9.82 5.98
CA PHE A 156 -8.25 -9.67 6.56
C PHE A 156 -8.34 -10.25 7.97
N PRO A 157 -9.16 -9.66 8.87
CA PRO A 157 -9.36 -10.19 10.21
C PRO A 157 -9.78 -11.68 10.17
N GLY A 158 -9.15 -12.49 11.03
CA GLY A 158 -9.49 -13.91 11.18
C GLY A 158 -9.07 -14.82 10.02
N THR A 159 -8.25 -14.35 9.08
CA THR A 159 -7.75 -15.17 7.97
C THR A 159 -6.31 -15.64 8.21
N PRO A 160 -5.88 -16.78 7.62
CA PRO A 160 -4.51 -17.28 7.78
C PRO A 160 -3.43 -16.29 7.32
N ALA A 161 -3.72 -15.41 6.35
CA ALA A 161 -2.77 -14.46 5.81
C ALA A 161 -2.17 -13.52 6.88
N VAL A 162 -2.92 -13.20 7.96
CA VAL A 162 -2.43 -12.33 9.05
C VAL A 162 -1.32 -12.97 9.88
N HIS A 163 -1.18 -14.30 9.82
CA HIS A 163 -0.17 -15.07 10.56
C HIS A 163 1.02 -15.50 9.69
N ALA A 164 1.01 -15.18 8.39
CA ALA A 164 2.11 -15.54 7.49
C ALA A 164 3.35 -14.67 7.78
N THR A 165 4.39 -15.26 8.37
CA THR A 165 5.63 -14.57 8.77
C THR A 165 6.90 -15.20 8.20
N ASP A 166 6.79 -16.37 7.56
CA ASP A 166 7.89 -17.19 7.05
C ASP A 166 8.16 -17.01 5.55
N ARG A 167 7.38 -16.16 4.89
CA ARG A 167 7.44 -15.90 3.45
C ARG A 167 7.15 -14.44 3.13
N ALA A 168 7.51 -13.99 1.92
CA ALA A 168 7.27 -12.61 1.49
C ALA A 168 5.87 -12.41 0.88
N VAL A 169 5.30 -13.44 0.27
CA VAL A 169 3.99 -13.42 -0.42
C VAL A 169 3.13 -14.58 0.08
N THR A 170 1.83 -14.36 0.23
CA THR A 170 0.88 -15.41 0.65
C THR A 170 -0.46 -15.29 -0.06
N ILE A 171 -1.29 -16.32 0.06
CA ILE A 171 -2.69 -16.25 -0.36
C ILE A 171 -3.49 -15.51 0.69
N GLY A 172 -4.21 -14.47 0.29
CA GLY A 172 -5.25 -13.81 1.06
C GLY A 172 -6.63 -14.24 0.58
N ALA A 173 -7.62 -14.12 1.43
CA ALA A 173 -9.03 -14.37 1.07
C ALA A 173 -9.91 -13.32 1.74
N GLY A 174 -10.76 -12.68 0.95
CA GLY A 174 -11.68 -11.68 1.48
C GLY A 174 -12.64 -11.15 0.43
N LYS A 175 -13.84 -10.81 0.88
CA LYS A 175 -14.91 -10.26 0.02
C LYS A 175 -15.25 -11.19 -1.17
N GLY A 176 -15.21 -12.52 -0.94
CA GLY A 176 -15.58 -13.52 -1.94
C GLY A 176 -14.54 -13.85 -3.01
N LEU A 177 -13.32 -13.30 -2.91
CA LEU A 177 -12.23 -13.53 -3.86
C LEU A 177 -10.97 -14.06 -3.17
N GLU A 178 -10.27 -14.98 -3.83
CA GLU A 178 -8.89 -15.27 -3.53
C GLU A 178 -7.98 -14.12 -3.96
N ARG A 179 -6.87 -13.96 -3.28
CA ARG A 179 -5.95 -12.84 -3.48
C ARG A 179 -4.52 -13.27 -3.25
N ILE A 180 -3.61 -12.59 -3.90
CA ILE A 180 -2.17 -12.72 -3.66
C ILE A 180 -1.74 -11.44 -2.94
N THR A 181 -1.03 -11.57 -1.81
CA THR A 181 -0.70 -10.40 -0.96
C THR A 181 0.71 -10.48 -0.42
N LEU A 182 1.37 -9.34 -0.30
CA LEU A 182 2.57 -9.21 0.52
C LEU A 182 2.20 -9.47 1.98
N THR A 183 3.12 -10.07 2.74
CA THR A 183 2.93 -10.40 4.15
C THR A 183 3.24 -9.24 5.08
N ALA A 184 2.75 -9.28 6.32
CA ALA A 184 2.97 -8.23 7.31
C ALA A 184 4.47 -7.90 7.55
N PRO A 185 5.41 -8.87 7.58
CA PRO A 185 6.84 -8.59 7.63
C PRO A 185 7.34 -7.74 6.46
N VAL A 186 6.92 -8.02 5.22
CA VAL A 186 7.32 -7.25 4.05
C VAL A 186 6.72 -5.84 4.09
N LEU A 187 5.43 -5.72 4.42
CA LEU A 187 4.77 -4.41 4.57
C LEU A 187 5.48 -3.55 5.63
N SER A 188 5.95 -4.19 6.71
CA SER A 188 6.66 -3.53 7.81
C SER A 188 8.12 -3.20 7.50
N ALA A 189 8.74 -3.89 6.56
CA ALA A 189 10.13 -3.65 6.19
C ALA A 189 10.33 -2.42 5.30
N ALA A 190 9.27 -1.88 4.72
CA ALA A 190 9.35 -0.72 3.83
C ALA A 190 9.96 0.50 4.53
N ARG A 191 10.74 1.29 3.78
CA ARG A 191 11.40 2.51 4.29
C ARG A 191 10.40 3.60 4.62
N GLN A 192 9.35 3.73 3.79
CA GLN A 192 8.22 4.62 4.01
C GLN A 192 6.92 3.85 3.80
N VAL A 193 6.05 3.86 4.81
CA VAL A 193 4.68 3.35 4.70
C VAL A 193 3.70 4.52 4.75
N ILE A 194 2.81 4.57 3.76
CA ILE A 194 1.71 5.53 3.67
C ILE A 194 0.40 4.76 3.72
N VAL A 195 -0.50 5.13 4.64
CA VAL A 195 -1.87 4.60 4.69
C VAL A 195 -2.83 5.68 4.24
N LEU A 196 -3.58 5.40 3.16
CA LEU A 196 -4.51 6.35 2.55
C LEU A 196 -5.95 6.00 2.95
N VAL A 197 -6.66 6.97 3.53
CA VAL A 197 -8.00 6.76 4.10
C VAL A 197 -8.95 7.86 3.64
N SER A 198 -10.06 7.51 3.01
CA SER A 198 -11.04 8.50 2.50
C SER A 198 -12.47 8.06 2.77
N GLY A 199 -13.28 9.04 3.17
CA GLY A 199 -14.72 8.91 3.31
C GLY A 199 -15.19 8.49 4.70
N ALA A 200 -16.42 8.93 5.04
CA ALA A 200 -17.04 8.73 6.34
C ALA A 200 -17.16 7.26 6.77
N GLY A 201 -17.29 6.31 5.82
CA GLY A 201 -17.33 4.89 6.11
C GLY A 201 -16.03 4.32 6.70
N LYS A 202 -14.92 5.11 6.68
CA LYS A 202 -13.62 4.70 7.22
C LYS A 202 -13.34 5.21 8.64
N ARG A 203 -14.20 6.05 9.21
CA ARG A 203 -14.00 6.66 10.54
C ARG A 203 -13.67 5.64 11.62
N GLN A 204 -14.48 4.60 11.74
CA GLN A 204 -14.29 3.58 12.78
C GLN A 204 -13.00 2.79 12.57
N ALA A 205 -12.67 2.43 11.34
CA ALA A 205 -11.43 1.75 11.03
C ALA A 205 -10.20 2.64 11.31
N LEU A 206 -10.28 3.93 10.98
CA LEU A 206 -9.22 4.90 11.26
C LEU A 206 -9.04 5.12 12.77
N GLN A 207 -10.14 5.25 13.54
CA GLN A 207 -10.08 5.33 15.00
C GLN A 207 -9.38 4.10 15.60
N ARG A 208 -9.76 2.90 15.17
CA ARG A 208 -9.13 1.63 15.61
C ARG A 208 -7.65 1.55 15.22
N LEU A 209 -7.29 1.98 14.00
CA LEU A 209 -5.89 2.01 13.58
C LEU A 209 -5.03 2.85 14.53
N LEU A 210 -5.54 4.01 14.94
CA LEU A 210 -4.81 4.98 15.77
C LEU A 210 -4.88 4.67 17.28
N ASP A 211 -5.85 3.85 17.74
CA ASP A 211 -6.00 3.48 19.14
C ASP A 211 -4.84 2.56 19.59
N PRO A 212 -4.01 2.97 20.57
CA PRO A 212 -2.90 2.16 21.06
C PRO A 212 -3.35 0.80 21.65
N SER A 213 -4.58 0.71 22.15
CA SER A 213 -5.13 -0.49 22.79
C SER A 213 -5.78 -1.47 21.79
N GLU A 214 -5.95 -1.08 20.54
CA GLU A 214 -6.60 -1.91 19.52
C GLU A 214 -5.75 -3.12 19.14
N SER A 215 -6.39 -4.30 19.05
CA SER A 215 -5.74 -5.55 18.68
C SER A 215 -5.45 -5.66 17.17
N PRO A 216 -4.26 -6.15 16.78
CA PRO A 216 -3.96 -6.45 15.38
C PRO A 216 -4.84 -7.56 14.77
N GLU A 217 -5.37 -8.49 15.57
CA GLU A 217 -6.29 -9.52 15.09
C GLU A 217 -7.60 -8.92 14.59
N ARG A 218 -8.08 -7.86 15.25
CA ARG A 218 -9.29 -7.14 14.86
C ARG A 218 -9.04 -6.07 13.82
N THR A 219 -7.84 -5.49 13.83
CA THR A 219 -7.42 -4.44 12.90
C THR A 219 -6.06 -4.79 12.29
N PRO A 220 -6.00 -5.69 11.28
CA PRO A 220 -4.73 -6.18 10.71
C PRO A 220 -3.80 -5.10 10.15
N ALA A 221 -4.31 -3.93 9.79
CA ALA A 221 -3.46 -2.79 9.42
C ALA A 221 -2.45 -2.43 10.54
N ARG A 222 -2.70 -2.79 11.78
CA ARG A 222 -1.79 -2.62 12.92
C ARG A 222 -0.63 -3.62 12.97
N LEU A 223 -0.66 -4.68 12.15
CA LEU A 223 0.47 -5.58 11.95
C LEU A 223 1.63 -4.86 11.23
N VAL A 224 1.32 -3.82 10.46
CA VAL A 224 2.33 -3.03 9.73
C VAL A 224 3.06 -2.12 10.71
N GLN A 225 4.33 -2.45 10.99
CA GLN A 225 5.16 -1.81 12.02
C GLN A 225 6.55 -1.48 11.47
N PRO A 226 6.66 -0.49 10.57
CA PRO A 226 7.96 -0.10 10.03
C PRO A 226 8.83 0.60 11.09
N ARG A 227 10.11 0.77 10.79
CA ARG A 227 11.05 1.49 11.66
C ARG A 227 10.78 3.00 11.71
N THR A 228 10.23 3.54 10.64
CA THR A 228 9.77 4.94 10.55
C THR A 228 8.30 5.04 10.93
N PRO A 229 7.81 6.18 11.42
CA PRO A 229 6.38 6.37 11.65
C PRO A 229 5.58 6.13 10.35
N VAL A 230 4.42 5.48 10.49
CA VAL A 230 3.47 5.31 9.39
C VAL A 230 2.80 6.65 9.11
N LEU A 231 2.91 7.15 7.89
CA LEU A 231 2.20 8.34 7.45
C LEU A 231 0.75 7.97 7.13
N VAL A 232 -0.20 8.47 7.91
CA VAL A 232 -1.63 8.30 7.68
C VAL A 232 -2.18 9.55 7.03
N LEU A 233 -2.58 9.45 5.77
CA LEU A 233 -3.24 10.51 5.02
C LEU A 233 -4.74 10.25 5.01
N ALA A 234 -5.52 11.13 5.62
CA ALA A 234 -6.98 11.01 5.69
C ALA A 234 -7.67 12.28 5.16
N ASP A 235 -8.88 12.15 4.61
CA ASP A 235 -9.73 13.32 4.39
C ASP A 235 -10.52 13.68 5.65
N ALA A 236 -11.08 14.89 5.66
CA ALA A 236 -11.87 15.39 6.79
C ALA A 236 -13.07 14.46 7.10
N ALA A 237 -13.67 13.83 6.10
CA ALA A 237 -14.79 12.92 6.27
C ALA A 237 -14.39 11.63 7.01
N ALA A 238 -13.21 11.08 6.74
CA ALA A 238 -12.68 9.92 7.43
C ALA A 238 -12.17 10.27 8.84
N ALA A 239 -11.63 11.49 9.03
CA ALA A 239 -11.03 11.94 10.28
C ALA A 239 -12.04 12.60 11.25
N GLU A 240 -13.31 12.72 10.87
CA GLU A 240 -14.32 13.34 11.72
C GLU A 240 -14.46 12.61 13.06
N GLY A 241 -14.43 13.38 14.16
CA GLY A 241 -14.48 12.86 15.53
C GLY A 241 -13.15 12.35 16.09
N LEU A 242 -12.06 12.42 15.34
CA LEU A 242 -10.73 12.25 15.92
C LEU A 242 -10.33 13.52 16.68
N ALA A 243 -9.70 13.35 17.85
CA ALA A 243 -9.07 14.48 18.55
C ALA A 243 -7.98 15.06 17.64
N ALA A 244 -7.93 16.41 17.57
CA ALA A 244 -6.83 17.06 16.85
C ALA A 244 -5.49 16.55 17.40
N PRO A 245 -4.52 16.24 16.54
CA PRO A 245 -3.19 15.92 17.03
C PRO A 245 -2.65 17.11 17.81
N GLY A 246 -2.35 16.89 19.10
CA GLY A 246 -1.77 17.88 19.99
C GLY A 246 -0.33 18.25 19.59
#